data_ef8e06c9087942fcf48f761b53e87041
#
_entry.id   ef8e06c9087942fcf48f761b53e87041
#
_cell.length_a   1.000
_cell.length_b   1.000
_cell.length_c   1.000
_cell.angle_alpha   90.00
_cell.angle_beta   90.00
_cell.angle_gamma   90.00
#
_symmetry.space_group_name_H-M   'P 1'
#
loop_
_entity.id
_entity.type
_entity.pdbx_description
1 polymer ?
#
loop_
_entity_poly.entity_id
_entity_poly.type
_entity_poly.pdbx_seq_one_letter_code
_entity_poly.pdbx_strand_id
1 'polypeptide(L)'
;SPLDTAYGAKIAEYTTEKYFMTELVDHLPLSDKVPSPQKVLGYAVGTPNKLTYTKDLYRYYRELAAASPRVRVFVAPEKSEEGREQMLVLVSDEANLAKLDRYKEITAKLADPRKLSDAEAHTLIAEGKPFYWASGSIHSPETGSPEMLMEMAYRLAVEDSPFIEDIRKNMIIMITPALEVDGRDRMVDLYNYRKANPGKPTPPLLYWGKYVAHDNNRD
;
A
#
# COMPACT_ATOMS: atom_id res chain seq x y z
N SER A 1 18.64 5.39 -9.77
CA SER A 1 17.68 6.40 -10.25
C SER A 1 18.04 7.77 -9.69
N PRO A 2 17.88 8.88 -10.44
CA PRO A 2 17.98 10.22 -9.88
C PRO A 2 16.91 10.43 -8.79
N LEU A 3 17.19 11.35 -7.86
CA LEU A 3 16.25 11.69 -6.80
C LEU A 3 15.31 12.83 -7.23
N ASP A 4 14.04 12.73 -6.85
CA ASP A 4 13.10 13.86 -6.92
C ASP A 4 13.36 14.80 -5.74
N THR A 5 14.25 15.77 -5.96
CA THR A 5 14.65 16.72 -4.91
C THR A 5 13.49 17.63 -4.48
N ALA A 6 12.55 17.93 -5.36
CA ALA A 6 11.38 18.73 -5.03
C ALA A 6 10.42 17.96 -4.13
N TYR A 7 10.25 16.67 -4.36
CA TYR A 7 9.45 15.81 -3.49
C TYR A 7 10.14 15.61 -2.13
N GLY A 8 11.45 15.35 -2.13
CA GLY A 8 12.25 15.23 -0.89
C GLY A 8 12.17 16.47 -0.01
N ALA A 9 12.19 17.66 -0.60
CA ALA A 9 11.99 18.90 0.14
C ALA A 9 10.61 18.97 0.84
N LYS A 10 9.55 18.47 0.19
CA LYS A 10 8.22 18.39 0.81
C LYS A 10 8.15 17.36 1.94
N ILE A 11 8.81 16.21 1.78
CA ILE A 11 8.92 15.23 2.87
C ILE A 11 9.55 15.91 4.10
N ALA A 12 10.66 16.62 3.90
CA ALA A 12 11.34 17.33 4.97
C ALA A 12 10.47 18.44 5.61
N GLU A 13 9.74 19.20 4.79
CA GLU A 13 8.83 20.26 5.25
C GLU A 13 7.67 19.71 6.08
N TYR A 14 7.08 18.57 5.66
CA TYR A 14 5.89 18.01 6.28
C TYR A 14 6.20 17.07 7.46
N THR A 15 7.46 16.67 7.63
CA THR A 15 7.89 15.84 8.75
C THR A 15 8.06 16.69 10.00
N THR A 16 7.25 16.44 11.02
CA THR A 16 7.19 17.26 12.24
C THR A 16 8.44 17.13 13.11
N GLU A 17 9.06 15.96 13.13
CA GLU A 17 10.23 15.67 13.98
C GLU A 17 11.35 15.02 13.16
N LYS A 18 12.55 15.54 13.28
CA LYS A 18 13.71 15.07 12.47
C LYS A 18 14.02 13.58 12.64
N TYR A 19 13.73 13.01 13.80
CA TYR A 19 14.00 11.60 14.06
C TYR A 19 13.07 10.63 13.31
N PHE A 20 12.01 11.13 12.69
CA PHE A 20 11.19 10.34 11.76
C PHE A 20 11.81 10.24 10.37
N MET A 21 12.79 11.07 10.05
CA MET A 21 13.46 11.05 8.76
C MET A 21 14.65 10.10 8.79
N THR A 22 14.62 9.09 7.94
CA THR A 22 15.72 8.17 7.68
C THR A 22 15.89 8.01 6.17
N GLU A 23 17.01 7.47 5.74
CA GLU A 23 17.25 7.16 4.32
C GLU A 23 16.19 6.28 3.67
N LEU A 24 15.39 5.58 4.47
CA LEU A 24 14.29 4.74 3.99
C LEU A 24 13.05 5.55 3.60
N VAL A 25 12.90 6.79 4.09
CA VAL A 25 11.66 7.57 3.94
C VAL A 25 11.86 9.04 3.57
N ASP A 26 13.10 9.49 3.39
CA ASP A 26 13.45 10.91 3.18
C ASP A 26 13.42 11.37 1.71
N HIS A 27 13.21 10.46 0.79
CA HIS A 27 13.23 10.74 -0.64
C HIS A 27 12.35 9.80 -1.47
N LEU A 28 12.06 10.22 -2.69
CA LEU A 28 11.55 9.36 -3.76
C LEU A 28 12.45 9.46 -5.00
N PRO A 29 12.53 8.39 -5.81
CA PRO A 29 13.20 8.44 -7.09
C PRO A 29 12.42 9.30 -8.10
N LEU A 30 13.12 9.97 -9.00
CA LEU A 30 12.51 10.68 -10.13
C LEU A 30 12.27 9.70 -11.28
N SER A 31 11.09 9.78 -11.90
CA SER A 31 10.77 9.03 -13.11
C SER A 31 9.92 9.86 -14.06
N ASP A 32 10.30 9.87 -15.33
CA ASP A 32 9.52 10.49 -16.40
C ASP A 32 8.41 9.56 -16.93
N LYS A 33 8.54 8.25 -16.67
CA LYS A 33 7.66 7.21 -17.22
C LYS A 33 6.59 6.77 -16.23
N VAL A 34 6.96 6.63 -14.95
CA VAL A 34 6.10 6.14 -13.90
C VAL A 34 5.64 7.33 -13.04
N PRO A 35 4.34 7.55 -12.88
CA PRO A 35 3.85 8.70 -12.13
C PRO A 35 4.04 8.53 -10.62
N SER A 36 4.58 9.55 -9.96
CA SER A 36 4.59 9.64 -8.49
C SER A 36 3.17 9.87 -7.95
N PRO A 37 2.92 9.63 -6.64
CA PRO A 37 1.64 9.94 -6.03
C PRO A 37 1.23 11.41 -6.27
N GLN A 38 2.18 12.34 -6.14
CA GLN A 38 1.90 13.77 -6.39
C GLN A 38 1.43 14.05 -7.81
N LYS A 39 2.02 13.37 -8.82
CA LYS A 39 1.64 13.59 -10.22
C LYS A 39 0.20 13.20 -10.50
N VAL A 40 -0.27 12.14 -9.84
CA VAL A 40 -1.65 11.65 -10.01
C VAL A 40 -2.65 12.41 -9.14
N LEU A 41 -2.30 12.65 -7.87
CA LEU A 41 -3.21 13.25 -6.89
C LEU A 41 -3.24 14.78 -6.94
N GLY A 42 -2.18 15.42 -7.46
CA GLY A 42 -2.02 16.88 -7.44
C GLY A 42 -1.44 17.42 -6.14
N TYR A 43 -1.07 16.54 -5.18
CA TYR A 43 -0.41 16.89 -3.92
C TYR A 43 0.52 15.76 -3.49
N ALA A 44 1.58 16.10 -2.74
CA ALA A 44 2.47 15.11 -2.15
C ALA A 44 1.80 14.42 -0.96
N VAL A 45 2.15 13.17 -0.74
CA VAL A 45 1.74 12.44 0.47
C VAL A 45 2.18 13.22 1.71
N GLY A 46 1.35 13.27 2.73
CA GLY A 46 1.63 14.03 3.95
C GLY A 46 1.36 15.54 3.85
N THR A 47 0.91 16.05 2.70
CA THR A 47 0.53 17.47 2.58
C THR A 47 -0.45 17.86 3.68
N PRO A 48 -0.18 18.94 4.45
CA PRO A 48 -1.06 19.41 5.51
C PRO A 48 -2.50 19.61 5.02
N ASN A 49 -3.44 19.19 5.85
CA ASN A 49 -4.88 19.31 5.56
C ASN A 49 -5.37 18.49 4.35
N LYS A 50 -4.66 17.41 4.00
CA LYS A 50 -5.06 16.46 2.95
C LYS A 50 -5.13 15.05 3.53
N LEU A 51 -6.23 14.35 3.27
CA LEU A 51 -6.37 12.89 3.37
C LEU A 51 -7.02 12.39 2.10
N THR A 52 -6.59 11.23 1.64
CA THR A 52 -6.97 10.68 0.34
C THR A 52 -8.12 9.69 0.49
N TYR A 53 -9.20 9.87 -0.26
CA TYR A 53 -10.30 8.89 -0.36
C TYR A 53 -9.84 7.60 -1.04
N THR A 54 -10.49 6.49 -0.73
CA THR A 54 -10.18 5.18 -1.32
C THR A 54 -10.23 5.19 -2.85
N LYS A 55 -11.20 5.91 -3.45
CA LYS A 55 -11.29 6.07 -4.91
C LYS A 55 -10.02 6.67 -5.53
N ASP A 56 -9.39 7.63 -4.86
CA ASP A 56 -8.18 8.29 -5.34
C ASP A 56 -6.92 7.47 -5.05
N LEU A 57 -6.85 6.76 -3.91
CA LEU A 57 -5.84 5.75 -3.65
C LEU A 57 -5.84 4.72 -4.79
N TYR A 58 -6.99 4.17 -5.14
CA TYR A 58 -7.11 3.12 -6.14
C TYR A 58 -6.87 3.64 -7.57
N ARG A 59 -7.23 4.88 -7.86
CA ARG A 59 -6.85 5.55 -9.11
C ARG A 59 -5.33 5.60 -9.23
N TYR A 60 -4.64 6.00 -8.18
CA TYR A 60 -3.18 6.04 -8.17
C TYR A 60 -2.57 4.66 -8.49
N TYR A 61 -3.00 3.60 -7.80
CA TYR A 61 -2.45 2.27 -8.02
C TYR A 61 -2.74 1.71 -9.43
N ARG A 62 -3.89 2.05 -10.01
CA ARG A 62 -4.18 1.70 -11.41
C ARG A 62 -3.25 2.41 -12.39
N GLU A 63 -2.98 3.68 -12.18
CA GLU A 63 -2.04 4.44 -13.00
C GLU A 63 -0.61 3.95 -12.83
N LEU A 64 -0.21 3.61 -11.61
CA LEU A 64 1.09 3.00 -11.31
C LEU A 64 1.25 1.67 -12.05
N ALA A 65 0.26 0.79 -11.98
CA ALA A 65 0.28 -0.52 -12.66
C ALA A 65 0.25 -0.39 -14.19
N ALA A 66 -0.46 0.59 -14.72
CA ALA A 66 -0.46 0.87 -16.16
C ALA A 66 0.91 1.37 -16.68
N ALA A 67 1.67 2.05 -15.83
CA ALA A 67 2.97 2.63 -16.18
C ALA A 67 4.17 1.73 -15.85
N SER A 68 4.01 0.69 -15.03
CA SER A 68 5.12 -0.16 -14.60
C SER A 68 4.77 -1.65 -14.67
N PRO A 69 5.54 -2.46 -15.43
CA PRO A 69 5.36 -3.92 -15.50
C PRO A 69 5.72 -4.63 -14.18
N ARG A 70 6.33 -3.92 -13.23
CA ARG A 70 6.65 -4.39 -11.87
C ARG A 70 5.46 -4.31 -10.92
N VAL A 71 4.32 -3.84 -11.38
CA VAL A 71 3.12 -3.65 -10.54
C VAL A 71 1.92 -4.35 -11.17
N ARG A 72 1.14 -5.06 -10.35
CA ARG A 72 -0.16 -5.62 -10.75
C ARG A 72 -1.22 -5.26 -9.73
N VAL A 73 -2.43 -5.04 -10.21
CA VAL A 73 -3.59 -4.71 -9.38
C VAL A 73 -4.64 -5.80 -9.53
N PHE A 74 -5.17 -6.24 -8.41
CA PHE A 74 -6.30 -7.15 -8.32
C PHE A 74 -7.41 -6.47 -7.53
N VAL A 75 -8.63 -6.64 -7.98
CA VAL A 75 -9.83 -6.15 -7.30
C VAL A 75 -10.63 -7.35 -6.83
N ALA A 76 -11.04 -7.35 -5.57
CA ALA A 76 -11.90 -8.41 -5.04
C ALA A 76 -13.23 -8.43 -5.81
N PRO A 77 -13.80 -9.61 -6.06
CA PRO A 77 -15.09 -9.73 -6.74
C PRO A 77 -16.23 -9.15 -5.87
N GLU A 78 -16.10 -9.23 -4.57
CA GLU A 78 -17.06 -8.67 -3.62
C GLU A 78 -16.77 -7.19 -3.37
N LYS A 79 -17.81 -6.47 -3.02
CA LYS A 79 -17.77 -5.07 -2.58
C LYS A 79 -17.88 -5.00 -1.06
N SER A 80 -17.41 -3.89 -0.49
CA SER A 80 -17.69 -3.56 0.90
C SER A 80 -19.21 -3.34 1.13
N GLU A 81 -19.62 -3.21 2.37
CA GLU A 81 -21.02 -2.93 2.71
C GLU A 81 -21.58 -1.67 2.05
N GLU A 82 -20.75 -0.64 1.89
CA GLU A 82 -21.14 0.61 1.22
C GLU A 82 -20.87 0.60 -0.29
N GLY A 83 -20.55 -0.57 -0.85
CA GLY A 83 -20.36 -0.76 -2.29
C GLY A 83 -18.99 -0.36 -2.83
N ARG A 84 -17.99 -0.15 -1.97
CA ARG A 84 -16.62 0.18 -2.39
C ARG A 84 -15.85 -1.06 -2.82
N GLU A 85 -14.91 -0.86 -3.71
CA GLU A 85 -13.96 -1.89 -4.11
C GLU A 85 -12.96 -2.18 -3.00
N GLN A 86 -12.42 -3.40 -3.00
CA GLN A 86 -11.23 -3.77 -2.24
C GLN A 86 -10.13 -4.17 -3.20
N MET A 87 -8.93 -3.68 -2.97
CA MET A 87 -7.81 -3.79 -3.90
C MET A 87 -6.60 -4.44 -3.24
N LEU A 88 -5.98 -5.34 -3.99
CA LEU A 88 -4.65 -5.88 -3.70
C LEU A 88 -3.70 -5.44 -4.80
N VAL A 89 -2.55 -4.90 -4.42
CA VAL A 89 -1.48 -4.49 -5.31
C VAL A 89 -0.28 -5.39 -5.08
N LEU A 90 0.32 -5.90 -6.14
CA LEU A 90 1.57 -6.65 -6.07
C LEU A 90 2.69 -5.82 -6.69
N VAL A 91 3.83 -5.80 -6.02
CA VAL A 91 5.06 -5.19 -6.54
C VAL A 91 6.20 -6.20 -6.43
N SER A 92 6.88 -6.46 -7.54
CA SER A 92 8.04 -7.36 -7.63
C SER A 92 8.74 -7.15 -8.97
N ASP A 93 9.85 -7.85 -9.21
CA ASP A 93 10.43 -7.91 -10.55
C ASP A 93 9.47 -8.58 -11.56
N GLU A 94 9.54 -8.14 -12.79
CA GLU A 94 8.70 -8.63 -13.90
C GLU A 94 8.77 -10.15 -14.05
N ALA A 95 9.99 -10.71 -13.91
CA ALA A 95 10.21 -12.15 -13.98
C ALA A 95 9.48 -12.91 -12.85
N ASN A 96 9.38 -12.34 -11.65
CA ASN A 96 8.62 -12.91 -10.55
C ASN A 96 7.12 -12.83 -10.80
N LEU A 97 6.64 -11.68 -11.25
CA LEU A 97 5.22 -11.50 -11.55
C LEU A 97 4.75 -12.39 -12.71
N ALA A 98 5.64 -12.70 -13.67
CA ALA A 98 5.35 -13.65 -14.75
C ALA A 98 5.16 -15.09 -14.23
N LYS A 99 5.74 -15.45 -13.07
CA LYS A 99 5.67 -16.77 -12.44
C LYS A 99 4.76 -16.80 -11.21
N LEU A 100 3.90 -15.82 -11.03
CA LEU A 100 3.09 -15.64 -9.83
C LEU A 100 2.29 -16.91 -9.47
N ASP A 101 1.66 -17.57 -10.43
CA ASP A 101 0.88 -18.79 -10.16
C ASP A 101 1.75 -19.94 -9.67
N ARG A 102 2.97 -20.05 -10.18
CA ARG A 102 3.95 -21.03 -9.67
C ARG A 102 4.32 -20.75 -8.21
N TYR A 103 4.58 -19.49 -7.85
CA TYR A 103 4.91 -19.14 -6.47
C TYR A 103 3.72 -19.32 -5.51
N LYS A 104 2.50 -19.05 -5.97
CA LYS A 104 1.26 -19.39 -5.22
C LYS A 104 1.15 -20.90 -4.96
N GLU A 105 1.39 -21.72 -5.98
CA GLU A 105 1.41 -23.17 -5.84
C GLU A 105 2.45 -23.64 -4.82
N ILE A 106 3.68 -23.13 -4.91
CA ILE A 106 4.76 -23.44 -3.97
C ILE A 106 4.35 -23.08 -2.54
N THR A 107 3.85 -21.85 -2.34
CA THR A 107 3.40 -21.38 -1.03
C THR A 107 2.28 -22.26 -0.48
N ALA A 108 1.30 -22.65 -1.29
CA ALA A 108 0.22 -23.52 -0.88
C ALA A 108 0.71 -24.93 -0.47
N LYS A 109 1.69 -25.49 -1.20
CA LYS A 109 2.29 -26.78 -0.84
C LYS A 109 3.08 -26.70 0.46
N LEU A 110 3.89 -25.66 0.64
CA LEU A 110 4.67 -25.46 1.86
C LEU A 110 3.81 -25.16 3.09
N ALA A 111 2.63 -24.54 2.90
CA ALA A 111 1.70 -24.28 3.99
C ALA A 111 1.04 -25.55 4.55
N ASP A 112 0.96 -26.62 3.76
CA ASP A 112 0.50 -27.94 4.24
C ASP A 112 1.56 -29.02 3.97
N PRO A 113 2.56 -29.16 4.83
CA PRO A 113 3.69 -30.04 4.59
C PRO A 113 3.38 -31.55 4.79
N ARG A 114 2.16 -31.92 5.18
CA ARG A 114 1.80 -33.33 5.48
C ARG A 114 1.99 -34.29 4.31
N LYS A 115 2.04 -33.75 3.08
CA LYS A 115 2.19 -34.53 1.84
C LYS A 115 3.52 -34.29 1.14
N LEU A 116 4.47 -33.63 1.79
CA LEU A 116 5.79 -33.34 1.25
C LEU A 116 6.85 -34.16 1.95
N SER A 117 7.81 -34.70 1.18
CA SER A 117 9.07 -35.15 1.73
C SER A 117 10.00 -33.96 2.01
N ASP A 118 10.97 -34.13 2.90
CA ASP A 118 11.97 -33.10 3.20
C ASP A 118 12.73 -32.64 1.92
N ALA A 119 13.06 -33.57 1.04
CA ALA A 119 13.73 -33.26 -0.22
C ALA A 119 12.88 -32.38 -1.15
N GLU A 120 11.59 -32.69 -1.28
CA GLU A 120 10.66 -31.88 -2.05
C GLU A 120 10.47 -30.50 -1.42
N ALA A 121 10.34 -30.43 -0.09
CA ALA A 121 10.22 -29.16 0.62
C ALA A 121 11.45 -28.26 0.37
N HIS A 122 12.65 -28.80 0.48
CA HIS A 122 13.89 -28.04 0.19
C HIS A 122 13.94 -27.54 -1.25
N THR A 123 13.50 -28.36 -2.21
CA THR A 123 13.42 -27.95 -3.62
C THR A 123 12.45 -26.78 -3.82
N LEU A 124 11.26 -26.86 -3.21
CA LEU A 124 10.27 -25.80 -3.28
C LEU A 124 10.73 -24.50 -2.61
N ILE A 125 11.41 -24.61 -1.46
CA ILE A 125 11.98 -23.45 -0.76
C ILE A 125 13.05 -22.77 -1.62
N ALA A 126 13.91 -23.53 -2.28
CA ALA A 126 14.96 -22.98 -3.14
C ALA A 126 14.39 -22.25 -4.39
N GLU A 127 13.27 -22.72 -4.94
CA GLU A 127 12.60 -22.12 -6.08
C GLU A 127 11.69 -20.96 -5.67
N GLY A 128 11.04 -21.06 -4.51
CA GLY A 128 9.97 -20.16 -4.05
C GLY A 128 10.42 -18.74 -3.80
N LYS A 129 9.46 -17.83 -3.76
CA LYS A 129 9.63 -16.45 -3.31
C LYS A 129 8.67 -16.18 -2.15
N PRO A 130 9.15 -15.58 -1.06
CA PRO A 130 8.26 -15.19 0.03
C PRO A 130 7.32 -14.07 -0.42
N PHE A 131 6.11 -14.10 0.13
CA PHE A 131 5.15 -13.01 0.02
C PHE A 131 5.20 -12.17 1.30
N TYR A 132 5.49 -10.88 1.16
CA TYR A 132 5.41 -9.93 2.25
C TYR A 132 4.16 -9.08 2.10
N TRP A 133 3.28 -9.10 3.07
CA TRP A 133 2.01 -8.39 3.03
C TRP A 133 2.04 -7.14 3.92
N ALA A 134 1.91 -5.98 3.29
CA ALA A 134 1.72 -4.69 3.93
C ALA A 134 0.27 -4.26 3.78
N SER A 135 -0.41 -3.99 4.87
CA SER A 135 -1.80 -3.55 4.87
C SER A 135 -1.97 -2.22 5.59
N GLY A 136 -2.82 -1.36 5.04
CA GLY A 136 -3.17 -0.08 5.61
C GLY A 136 -4.57 -0.04 6.19
N SER A 137 -4.77 0.80 7.19
CA SER A 137 -6.10 1.16 7.73
C SER A 137 -6.97 -0.05 8.09
N ILE A 138 -6.44 -0.98 8.89
CA ILE A 138 -7.28 -1.99 9.53
C ILE A 138 -8.24 -1.33 10.51
N HIS A 139 -7.81 -0.26 11.15
CA HIS A 139 -8.66 0.65 11.90
C HIS A 139 -8.78 1.98 11.15
N SER A 140 -9.99 2.44 10.97
CA SER A 140 -10.31 3.66 10.19
C SER A 140 -9.58 4.93 10.65
N PRO A 141 -9.35 5.16 11.96
CA PRO A 141 -8.60 6.33 12.44
C PRO A 141 -7.09 6.30 12.16
N GLU A 142 -6.53 5.16 11.77
CA GLU A 142 -5.10 5.01 11.44
C GLU A 142 -4.84 5.52 10.02
N THR A 143 -4.78 6.84 9.88
CA THR A 143 -4.86 7.51 8.58
C THR A 143 -3.55 7.55 7.80
N GLY A 144 -2.41 7.30 8.45
CA GLY A 144 -1.08 7.44 7.82
C GLY A 144 -0.71 6.31 6.86
N SER A 145 -1.08 5.07 7.19
CA SER A 145 -0.64 3.92 6.43
C SER A 145 -1.16 3.88 4.98
N PRO A 146 -2.43 4.18 4.64
CA PRO A 146 -2.87 4.24 3.25
C PRO A 146 -2.11 5.28 2.42
N GLU A 147 -1.75 6.40 3.03
CA GLU A 147 -0.97 7.46 2.38
C GLU A 147 0.47 6.98 2.12
N MET A 148 1.15 6.47 3.14
CA MET A 148 2.54 5.98 3.05
C MET A 148 2.70 4.85 2.05
N LEU A 149 1.73 3.93 1.97
CA LEU A 149 1.79 2.78 1.07
C LEU A 149 1.86 3.17 -0.41
N MET A 150 1.36 4.35 -0.79
CA MET A 150 1.52 4.87 -2.16
C MET A 150 2.98 5.20 -2.47
N GLU A 151 3.68 5.87 -1.55
CA GLU A 151 5.11 6.17 -1.71
C GLU A 151 5.95 4.90 -1.72
N MET A 152 5.65 3.95 -0.83
CA MET A 152 6.34 2.67 -0.78
C MET A 152 6.17 1.90 -2.10
N ALA A 153 4.97 1.83 -2.64
CA ALA A 153 4.72 1.16 -3.92
C ALA A 153 5.47 1.83 -5.08
N TYR A 154 5.46 3.16 -5.13
CA TYR A 154 6.22 3.91 -6.12
C TYR A 154 7.72 3.65 -6.03
N ARG A 155 8.27 3.77 -4.83
CA ARG A 155 9.70 3.53 -4.58
C ARG A 155 10.11 2.12 -4.97
N LEU A 156 9.36 1.11 -4.56
CA LEU A 156 9.59 -0.28 -4.93
C LEU A 156 9.51 -0.52 -6.45
N ALA A 157 8.63 0.19 -7.15
CA ALA A 157 8.49 0.05 -8.60
C ALA A 157 9.62 0.74 -9.40
N VAL A 158 10.15 1.85 -8.90
CA VAL A 158 10.99 2.78 -9.67
C VAL A 158 12.46 2.77 -9.25
N GLU A 159 12.76 2.68 -7.95
CA GLU A 159 14.12 2.84 -7.45
C GLU A 159 15.06 1.69 -7.88
N ASP A 160 16.28 2.05 -8.30
CA ASP A 160 17.32 1.11 -8.76
C ASP A 160 18.48 0.98 -7.74
N SER A 161 18.25 1.32 -6.46
CA SER A 161 19.29 1.04 -5.46
C SER A 161 19.45 -0.46 -5.26
N PRO A 162 20.66 -0.94 -4.92
CA PRO A 162 20.90 -2.37 -4.68
C PRO A 162 19.95 -2.95 -3.62
N PHE A 163 19.58 -2.16 -2.63
CA PHE A 163 18.63 -2.55 -1.57
C PHE A 163 17.22 -2.83 -2.14
N ILE A 164 16.68 -1.92 -2.94
CA ILE A 164 15.33 -2.08 -3.54
C ILE A 164 15.34 -3.16 -4.63
N GLU A 165 16.41 -3.25 -5.41
CA GLU A 165 16.55 -4.33 -6.39
C GLU A 165 16.59 -5.71 -5.73
N ASP A 166 17.28 -5.86 -4.61
CA ASP A 166 17.34 -7.11 -3.87
C ASP A 166 15.96 -7.52 -3.32
N ILE A 167 15.20 -6.57 -2.79
CA ILE A 167 13.81 -6.79 -2.38
C ILE A 167 12.99 -7.29 -3.57
N ARG A 168 12.98 -6.58 -4.71
CA ARG A 168 12.19 -6.98 -5.88
C ARG A 168 12.56 -8.36 -6.42
N LYS A 169 13.85 -8.69 -6.46
CA LYS A 169 14.34 -9.99 -6.95
C LYS A 169 13.92 -11.15 -6.07
N ASN A 170 13.87 -10.94 -4.77
CA ASN A 170 13.79 -12.02 -3.81
C ASN A 170 12.41 -12.21 -3.17
N MET A 171 11.48 -11.27 -3.33
CA MET A 171 10.14 -11.37 -2.74
C MET A 171 9.06 -10.72 -3.60
N ILE A 172 7.82 -11.06 -3.28
CA ILE A 172 6.63 -10.44 -3.83
C ILE A 172 5.98 -9.62 -2.72
N ILE A 173 5.94 -8.30 -2.91
CA ILE A 173 5.29 -7.41 -1.96
C ILE A 173 3.81 -7.32 -2.31
N MET A 174 2.95 -7.66 -1.35
CA MET A 174 1.51 -7.47 -1.42
C MET A 174 1.12 -6.22 -0.64
N ILE A 175 0.33 -5.36 -1.22
CA ILE A 175 -0.16 -4.14 -0.58
C ILE A 175 -1.68 -4.14 -0.64
N THR A 176 -2.33 -4.10 0.54
CA THR A 176 -3.75 -3.75 0.66
C THR A 176 -3.83 -2.30 1.13
N PRO A 177 -4.15 -1.35 0.24
CA PRO A 177 -4.06 0.08 0.58
C PRO A 177 -4.95 0.51 1.74
N ALA A 178 -6.14 -0.07 1.84
CA ALA A 178 -7.04 0.12 2.96
C ALA A 178 -7.83 -1.17 3.18
N LEU A 179 -7.73 -1.76 4.37
CA LEU A 179 -8.52 -2.93 4.76
C LEU A 179 -9.96 -2.52 5.07
N GLU A 180 -10.13 -1.48 5.88
CA GLU A 180 -11.44 -0.92 6.21
C GLU A 180 -11.75 0.26 5.28
N VAL A 181 -12.22 -0.08 4.06
CA VAL A 181 -12.44 0.91 2.99
C VAL A 181 -13.57 1.89 3.30
N ASP A 182 -14.64 1.43 3.93
CA ASP A 182 -15.79 2.25 4.27
C ASP A 182 -15.45 3.23 5.40
N GLY A 183 -14.82 2.73 6.45
CA GLY A 183 -14.37 3.56 7.55
C GLY A 183 -13.26 4.53 7.15
N ARG A 184 -12.39 4.14 6.21
CA ARG A 184 -11.39 5.07 5.65
C ARG A 184 -12.05 6.29 5.03
N ASP A 185 -13.04 6.13 4.17
CA ASP A 185 -13.72 7.25 3.52
C ASP A 185 -14.51 8.09 4.52
N ARG A 186 -15.17 7.45 5.49
CA ARG A 186 -15.83 8.16 6.60
C ARG A 186 -14.85 8.98 7.44
N MET A 187 -13.63 8.45 7.65
CA MET A 187 -12.60 9.20 8.37
C MET A 187 -12.13 10.43 7.58
N VAL A 188 -12.03 10.33 6.25
CA VAL A 188 -11.74 11.48 5.38
C VAL A 188 -12.86 12.52 5.46
N ASP A 189 -14.13 12.09 5.48
CA ASP A 189 -15.29 12.98 5.66
C ASP A 189 -15.23 13.73 7.00
N LEU A 190 -14.94 13.03 8.10
CA LEU A 190 -14.80 13.64 9.43
C LEU A 190 -13.63 14.62 9.47
N TYR A 191 -12.53 14.29 8.83
CA TYR A 191 -11.38 15.18 8.72
C TYR A 191 -11.75 16.48 7.99
N ASN A 192 -12.45 16.37 6.87
CA ASN A 192 -12.94 17.53 6.10
C ASN A 192 -13.98 18.33 6.89
N TYR A 193 -14.85 17.66 7.64
CA TYR A 193 -15.80 18.32 8.51
C TYR A 193 -15.10 19.20 9.57
N ARG A 194 -14.07 18.67 10.23
CA ARG A 194 -13.27 19.43 11.22
C ARG A 194 -12.69 20.69 10.62
N LYS A 195 -12.13 20.58 9.41
CA LYS A 195 -11.56 21.73 8.69
C LYS A 195 -12.60 22.81 8.38
N ALA A 196 -13.78 22.38 7.96
CA ALA A 196 -14.88 23.27 7.61
C ALA A 196 -15.59 23.88 8.84
N ASN A 197 -15.43 23.27 10.01
CA ASN A 197 -16.13 23.65 11.24
C ASN A 197 -15.17 23.81 12.43
N PRO A 198 -14.20 24.73 12.38
CA PRO A 198 -13.26 24.93 13.48
C PRO A 198 -13.99 25.29 14.77
N GLY A 199 -13.62 24.63 15.86
CA GLY A 199 -14.23 24.84 17.18
C GLY A 199 -15.58 24.14 17.43
N LYS A 200 -16.16 23.48 16.42
CA LYS A 200 -17.36 22.66 16.66
C LYS A 200 -16.97 21.21 17.06
N PRO A 201 -17.80 20.55 17.87
CA PRO A 201 -17.63 19.13 18.15
C PRO A 201 -17.57 18.30 16.85
N THR A 202 -16.64 17.36 16.80
CA THR A 202 -16.57 16.42 15.69
C THR A 202 -17.53 15.27 15.95
N PRO A 203 -18.39 14.88 15.01
CA PRO A 203 -19.17 13.66 15.13
C PRO A 203 -18.25 12.45 15.37
N PRO A 204 -18.63 11.52 16.24
CA PRO A 204 -17.83 10.31 16.47
C PRO A 204 -17.86 9.39 15.25
N LEU A 205 -16.77 8.68 15.02
CA LEU A 205 -16.74 7.55 14.11
C LEU A 205 -17.22 6.31 14.86
N LEU A 206 -18.51 6.00 14.77
CA LEU A 206 -19.13 4.86 15.45
C LEU A 206 -19.29 3.63 14.56
N TYR A 207 -18.79 3.71 13.34
CA TYR A 207 -19.02 2.70 12.33
C TYR A 207 -17.85 1.73 12.21
N TRP A 208 -18.09 0.48 12.49
CA TRP A 208 -17.19 -0.66 12.27
C TRP A 208 -17.78 -1.68 11.29
N GLY A 209 -19.07 -1.56 11.01
CA GLY A 209 -19.83 -2.41 10.11
C GLY A 209 -21.32 -2.13 10.26
N LYS A 210 -22.13 -2.74 9.40
CA LYS A 210 -23.55 -2.47 9.31
C LYS A 210 -24.34 -2.94 10.55
N TYR A 211 -23.92 -4.03 11.14
CA TYR A 211 -24.68 -4.71 12.18
C TYR A 211 -24.00 -4.65 13.56
N VAL A 212 -22.70 -4.49 13.58
CA VAL A 212 -21.91 -4.58 14.81
C VAL A 212 -20.82 -3.50 14.80
N ALA A 213 -20.79 -2.70 15.87
CA ALA A 213 -19.71 -1.79 16.15
C ALA A 213 -18.58 -2.54 16.91
N HIS A 214 -17.88 -3.42 16.20
CA HIS A 214 -16.88 -4.31 16.76
C HIS A 214 -15.55 -4.22 16.00
N ASP A 215 -14.45 -4.30 16.74
CA ASP A 215 -13.11 -4.30 16.19
C ASP A 215 -12.68 -5.73 15.83
N ASN A 216 -12.74 -6.06 14.54
CA ASN A 216 -12.36 -7.39 14.02
C ASN A 216 -10.91 -7.79 14.35
N ASN A 217 -10.08 -6.84 14.73
CA ASN A 217 -8.69 -7.10 15.13
C ASN A 217 -8.57 -7.51 16.62
N ARG A 218 -9.67 -7.82 17.26
CA ARG A 218 -9.74 -8.27 18.66
C ARG A 218 -10.37 -9.65 18.83
N ASP A 219 -10.71 -10.32 17.72
CA ASP A 219 -11.33 -11.66 17.70
C ASP A 219 -10.30 -12.79 17.68
#